data_7bf601512a2090933ca870e7a47aa1a3
#
_entry.id   7bf601512a2090933ca870e7a47aa1a3
#
_cell.length_a   1.000
_cell.length_b   1.000
_cell.length_c   1.000
_cell.angle_alpha   90.00
_cell.angle_beta   90.00
_cell.angle_gamma   90.00
#
_symmetry.space_group_name_H-M   'P 1'
#
loop_
_entity.id
_entity.type
_entity.pdbx_description
1 polymer ?
#
loop_
_entity_poly.entity_id
_entity_poly.type
_entity_poly.pdbx_seq_one_letter_code
_entity_poly.pdbx_strand_id
1 'polypeptide(L)'
;MEGMRTDTPTMVSPKRAQAVRSHPLKTLVGAVTTTGWAVITLVIVGLALAVAFQWVEALACALAGVVALVLAAMRVAWRPPHVVSIRVPNERIVAGQTAVGEISVRNERARSVRSGIIELPIGTGTGEFVVPPLGAHETWDEMFLISSRHRGLINVGPARAVRSDALGLLRRVRMWDEPVLLHVHPRTVRVPFDATGFQLDVEGVATGKLSSSDVSFHALRDYEPGDDRRAVHWQSTARLGKLIVRQYEETHRSHHVIVLDTSRDAWDHDTFETAVSVAGSLGLANLRESRPVSLSTTEGWLPSGVAMRLLDALSEVKARSFGDLSRR
;
A
#
# COMPACT_ATOMS: atom_id res chain seq x y z
N MET A 1 -17.67 -32.50 -32.73
CA MET A 1 -16.73 -33.10 -31.75
C MET A 1 -15.52 -32.22 -31.68
N GLU A 2 -15.57 -31.24 -30.83
CA GLU A 2 -14.47 -30.24 -30.66
C GLU A 2 -14.20 -30.07 -29.18
N GLY A 3 -12.97 -30.41 -28.81
CA GLY A 3 -12.55 -30.63 -27.44
C GLY A 3 -12.50 -29.38 -26.61
N MET A 4 -13.20 -29.38 -25.53
CA MET A 4 -13.19 -28.43 -24.44
C MET A 4 -11.86 -28.53 -23.69
N ARG A 5 -10.94 -27.60 -23.95
CA ARG A 5 -9.71 -27.42 -23.16
C ARG A 5 -10.07 -26.82 -21.81
N THR A 6 -9.94 -27.63 -20.79
CA THR A 6 -9.97 -27.20 -19.39
C THR A 6 -8.63 -26.52 -19.07
N ASP A 7 -8.64 -25.20 -18.98
CA ASP A 7 -7.52 -24.44 -18.44
C ASP A 7 -7.39 -24.71 -16.93
N THR A 8 -6.40 -25.48 -16.57
CA THR A 8 -5.98 -25.72 -15.18
C THR A 8 -5.35 -24.41 -14.64
N PRO A 9 -5.80 -23.87 -13.48
CA PRO A 9 -5.17 -22.71 -12.90
C PRO A 9 -3.74 -23.04 -12.48
N THR A 10 -2.79 -22.29 -13.04
CA THR A 10 -1.37 -22.38 -12.73
C THR A 10 -1.17 -22.04 -11.25
N MET A 11 -0.85 -23.03 -10.43
CA MET A 11 -0.41 -22.84 -9.06
C MET A 11 0.85 -21.98 -9.06
N VAL A 12 0.71 -20.72 -8.62
CA VAL A 12 1.86 -19.86 -8.33
C VAL A 12 2.57 -20.45 -7.12
N SER A 13 3.74 -20.99 -7.36
CA SER A 13 4.63 -21.53 -6.33
C SER A 13 4.93 -20.47 -5.28
N PRO A 14 4.75 -20.75 -3.97
CA PRO A 14 5.07 -19.77 -2.93
C PRO A 14 6.59 -19.50 -2.98
N LYS A 15 6.95 -18.22 -3.24
CA LYS A 15 8.33 -17.75 -3.12
C LYS A 15 8.84 -18.11 -1.73
N ARG A 16 9.90 -18.92 -1.66
CA ARG A 16 10.57 -19.26 -0.41
C ARG A 16 10.97 -17.96 0.31
N ALA A 17 10.40 -17.73 1.48
CA ALA A 17 10.79 -16.67 2.39
C ALA A 17 12.30 -16.80 2.69
N GLN A 18 13.12 -15.93 2.10
CA GLN A 18 14.55 -15.84 2.41
C GLN A 18 14.67 -15.16 3.77
N ALA A 19 14.99 -15.96 4.78
CA ALA A 19 15.35 -15.44 6.10
C ALA A 19 16.57 -14.50 5.96
N VAL A 20 16.37 -13.23 6.28
CA VAL A 20 17.44 -12.23 6.34
C VAL A 20 18.52 -12.77 7.31
N ARG A 21 19.69 -13.10 6.80
CA ARG A 21 20.85 -13.55 7.58
C ARG A 21 21.39 -12.37 8.38
N SER A 22 20.92 -12.22 9.60
CA SER A 22 21.52 -11.30 10.57
C SER A 22 22.77 -11.94 11.19
N HIS A 23 23.81 -11.14 11.37
CA HIS A 23 25.07 -11.57 12.04
C HIS A 23 24.77 -12.10 13.45
N PRO A 24 25.29 -13.29 13.84
CA PRO A 24 24.90 -13.97 15.09
C PRO A 24 25.23 -13.18 16.37
N LEU A 25 26.27 -12.37 16.38
CA LEU A 25 26.67 -11.58 17.55
C LEU A 25 25.74 -10.37 17.82
N LYS A 26 25.28 -9.66 16.80
CA LYS A 26 24.32 -8.55 16.97
C LYS A 26 22.94 -9.02 17.43
N THR A 27 22.55 -10.25 17.08
CA THR A 27 21.29 -10.86 17.53
C THR A 27 21.31 -11.30 18.98
N LEU A 28 22.48 -11.67 19.53
CA LEU A 28 22.60 -12.06 20.93
C LEU A 28 22.50 -10.85 21.88
N VAL A 29 23.21 -9.77 21.57
CA VAL A 29 23.17 -8.54 22.38
C VAL A 29 21.77 -7.91 22.36
N GLY A 30 21.10 -7.91 21.22
CA GLY A 30 19.71 -7.43 21.10
C GLY A 30 18.64 -8.34 21.74
N ALA A 31 19.00 -9.55 22.15
CA ALA A 31 18.09 -10.46 22.82
C ALA A 31 18.04 -10.25 24.36
N VAL A 32 19.03 -9.56 24.94
CA VAL A 32 19.09 -9.30 26.38
C VAL A 32 18.18 -8.12 26.73
N THR A 33 17.25 -8.34 27.63
CA THR A 33 16.35 -7.29 28.13
C THR A 33 17.08 -6.39 29.16
N THR A 34 16.45 -5.29 29.55
CA THR A 34 16.97 -4.43 30.64
C THR A 34 17.17 -5.23 31.93
N THR A 35 16.22 -6.13 32.26
CA THR A 35 16.31 -7.04 33.39
C THR A 35 17.47 -8.02 33.24
N GLY A 36 17.69 -8.54 32.04
CA GLY A 36 18.81 -9.41 31.71
C GLY A 36 20.17 -8.73 31.95
N TRP A 37 20.31 -7.48 31.52
CA TRP A 37 21.52 -6.69 31.79
C TRP A 37 21.75 -6.43 33.28
N ALA A 38 20.68 -6.16 34.05
CA ALA A 38 20.77 -5.99 35.49
C ALA A 38 21.27 -7.27 36.17
N VAL A 39 20.76 -8.45 35.78
CA VAL A 39 21.22 -9.74 36.29
C VAL A 39 22.67 -10.03 35.90
N ILE A 40 23.08 -9.73 34.67
CA ILE A 40 24.47 -9.88 34.22
C ILE A 40 25.40 -9.00 35.07
N THR A 41 25.01 -7.74 35.31
CA THR A 41 25.80 -6.82 36.16
C THR A 41 25.89 -7.33 37.58
N LEU A 42 24.78 -7.82 38.15
CA LEU A 42 24.75 -8.41 39.51
C LEU A 42 25.68 -9.63 39.61
N VAL A 43 25.68 -10.49 38.58
CA VAL A 43 26.59 -11.66 38.50
C VAL A 43 28.06 -11.23 38.53
N ILE A 44 28.40 -10.23 37.70
CA ILE A 44 29.76 -9.71 37.59
C ILE A 44 30.22 -9.10 38.93
N VAL A 45 29.37 -8.27 39.57
CA VAL A 45 29.65 -7.63 40.83
C VAL A 45 29.75 -8.68 41.94
N GLY A 46 28.81 -9.66 41.99
CA GLY A 46 28.83 -10.74 42.97
C GLY A 46 30.10 -11.61 42.89
N LEU A 47 30.55 -11.89 41.66
CA LEU A 47 31.80 -12.65 41.46
C LEU A 47 33.03 -11.83 41.90
N ALA A 48 33.05 -10.53 41.59
CA ALA A 48 34.14 -9.64 42.02
C ALA A 48 34.23 -9.56 43.55
N LEU A 49 33.08 -9.43 44.24
CA LEU A 49 33.00 -9.42 45.70
C LEU A 49 33.44 -10.76 46.32
N ALA A 50 33.01 -11.85 45.70
CA ALA A 50 33.40 -13.22 46.16
C ALA A 50 34.92 -13.40 46.10
N VAL A 51 35.57 -12.92 45.02
CA VAL A 51 37.03 -13.03 44.86
C VAL A 51 37.76 -12.06 45.79
N ALA A 52 37.31 -10.80 45.86
CA ALA A 52 38.03 -9.74 46.65
C ALA A 52 37.91 -9.95 48.17
N PHE A 53 36.74 -10.39 48.65
CA PHE A 53 36.44 -10.51 50.08
C PHE A 53 36.26 -11.95 50.56
N GLN A 54 36.51 -12.96 49.69
CA GLN A 54 36.27 -14.40 50.00
C GLN A 54 34.84 -14.67 50.53
N TRP A 55 33.86 -13.93 49.99
CA TRP A 55 32.46 -13.93 50.45
C TRP A 55 31.67 -15.04 49.77
N VAL A 56 31.37 -16.10 50.50
CA VAL A 56 30.73 -17.31 49.96
C VAL A 56 29.29 -17.04 49.53
N GLU A 57 28.56 -16.17 50.24
CA GLU A 57 27.18 -15.80 49.90
C GLU A 57 27.13 -15.02 48.58
N ALA A 58 28.11 -14.15 48.33
CA ALA A 58 28.22 -13.44 47.06
C ALA A 58 28.48 -14.41 45.88
N LEU A 59 29.31 -15.44 46.11
CA LEU A 59 29.55 -16.50 45.15
C LEU A 59 28.27 -17.30 44.85
N ALA A 60 27.52 -17.68 45.88
CA ALA A 60 26.27 -18.41 45.73
C ALA A 60 25.23 -17.60 44.91
N CYS A 61 25.08 -16.31 45.18
CA CYS A 61 24.19 -15.43 44.44
C CYS A 61 24.65 -15.29 42.96
N ALA A 62 25.95 -15.15 42.70
CA ALA A 62 26.49 -15.06 41.38
C ALA A 62 26.23 -16.35 40.58
N LEU A 63 26.46 -17.52 41.19
CA LEU A 63 26.18 -18.81 40.54
C LEU A 63 24.69 -19.00 40.24
N ALA A 64 23.80 -18.61 41.17
CA ALA A 64 22.36 -18.65 40.94
C ALA A 64 21.95 -17.76 39.74
N GLY A 65 22.52 -16.57 39.63
CA GLY A 65 22.34 -15.69 38.47
C GLY A 65 22.82 -16.28 37.16
N VAL A 66 23.99 -16.96 37.18
CA VAL A 66 24.52 -17.66 35.98
C VAL A 66 23.57 -18.79 35.58
N VAL A 67 23.09 -19.60 36.55
CA VAL A 67 22.13 -20.67 36.23
C VAL A 67 20.85 -20.12 35.64
N ALA A 68 20.31 -19.03 36.19
CA ALA A 68 19.13 -18.37 35.63
C ALA A 68 19.34 -17.90 34.18
N LEU A 69 20.48 -17.29 33.88
CA LEU A 69 20.83 -16.89 32.53
C LEU A 69 20.99 -18.06 31.56
N VAL A 70 21.62 -19.15 31.99
CA VAL A 70 21.77 -20.38 31.20
C VAL A 70 20.40 -21.00 30.91
N LEU A 71 19.52 -21.10 31.88
CA LEU A 71 18.17 -21.62 31.70
C LEU A 71 17.35 -20.73 30.78
N ALA A 72 17.46 -19.39 30.90
CA ALA A 72 16.85 -18.44 29.99
C ALA A 72 17.37 -18.61 28.58
N ALA A 73 18.69 -18.74 28.39
CA ALA A 73 19.32 -18.97 27.10
C ALA A 73 18.87 -20.28 26.45
N MET A 74 18.79 -21.37 27.21
CA MET A 74 18.28 -22.65 26.71
C MET A 74 16.83 -22.53 26.23
N ARG A 75 15.99 -21.80 26.94
CA ARG A 75 14.58 -21.61 26.54
C ARG A 75 14.44 -20.76 25.28
N VAL A 76 15.23 -19.70 25.15
CA VAL A 76 15.20 -18.77 24.02
C VAL A 76 15.97 -19.29 22.80
N ALA A 77 16.99 -20.15 22.99
CA ALA A 77 17.79 -20.73 21.90
C ALA A 77 16.99 -21.67 20.98
N TRP A 78 15.91 -22.27 21.46
CA TRP A 78 15.07 -23.14 20.64
C TRP A 78 14.38 -22.31 19.57
N ARG A 79 14.77 -22.55 18.32
CA ARG A 79 14.18 -21.88 17.16
C ARG A 79 12.71 -22.27 17.01
N PRO A 80 11.80 -21.32 16.91
CA PRO A 80 10.40 -21.63 16.61
C PRO A 80 10.33 -22.29 15.23
N PRO A 81 9.73 -23.50 15.13
CA PRO A 81 9.68 -24.26 13.88
C PRO A 81 8.56 -23.84 12.95
N HIS A 82 7.88 -22.75 13.27
CA HIS A 82 6.75 -22.25 12.49
C HIS A 82 7.23 -21.45 11.30
N VAL A 83 6.56 -21.63 10.17
CA VAL A 83 6.56 -20.70 9.05
C VAL A 83 5.23 -19.96 9.14
N VAL A 84 5.31 -18.65 9.18
CA VAL A 84 4.13 -17.78 9.22
C VAL A 84 4.03 -17.11 7.87
N SER A 85 2.85 -17.14 7.27
CA SER A 85 2.52 -16.39 6.06
C SER A 85 1.28 -15.53 6.31
N ILE A 86 1.32 -14.32 5.75
CA ILE A 86 0.22 -13.36 5.81
C ILE A 86 -0.32 -13.22 4.40
N ARG A 87 -1.63 -13.29 4.27
CA ARG A 87 -2.31 -13.07 3.00
C ARG A 87 -3.42 -12.05 3.19
N VAL A 88 -3.39 -10.99 2.41
CA VAL A 88 -4.46 -9.99 2.32
C VAL A 88 -4.95 -10.00 0.89
N PRO A 89 -6.03 -10.76 0.57
CA PRO A 89 -6.51 -10.93 -0.81
C PRO A 89 -6.87 -9.60 -1.48
N ASN A 90 -7.42 -8.67 -0.71
CA ASN A 90 -7.80 -7.35 -1.17
C ASN A 90 -6.83 -6.31 -0.59
N GLU A 91 -5.80 -5.96 -1.36
CA GLU A 91 -4.83 -4.92 -0.96
C GLU A 91 -5.38 -3.48 -1.10
N ARG A 92 -6.65 -3.35 -1.49
CA ARG A 92 -7.33 -2.06 -1.71
C ARG A 92 -8.73 -2.11 -1.14
N ILE A 93 -9.04 -1.16 -0.28
CA ILE A 93 -10.39 -0.96 0.30
C ILE A 93 -10.74 0.53 0.27
N VAL A 94 -12.02 0.84 0.40
CA VAL A 94 -12.48 2.23 0.57
C VAL A 94 -12.60 2.56 2.06
N ALA A 95 -12.32 3.78 2.44
CA ALA A 95 -12.44 4.26 3.82
C ALA A 95 -13.83 3.95 4.40
N GLY A 96 -13.86 3.28 5.55
CA GLY A 96 -15.06 2.75 6.19
C GLY A 96 -15.41 1.32 5.83
N GLN A 97 -14.74 0.71 4.85
CA GLN A 97 -14.86 -0.72 4.56
C GLN A 97 -13.86 -1.53 5.39
N THR A 98 -14.09 -2.84 5.42
CA THR A 98 -13.26 -3.80 6.14
C THR A 98 -12.57 -4.72 5.15
N ALA A 99 -11.24 -4.84 5.24
CA ALA A 99 -10.49 -5.88 4.57
C ALA A 99 -10.42 -7.12 5.46
N VAL A 100 -10.42 -8.28 4.83
CA VAL A 100 -10.18 -9.57 5.49
C VAL A 100 -8.75 -9.97 5.19
N GLY A 101 -7.97 -10.23 6.24
CA GLY A 101 -6.66 -10.85 6.15
C GLY A 101 -6.70 -12.26 6.72
N GLU A 102 -5.76 -13.09 6.31
CA GLU A 102 -5.54 -14.45 6.77
C GLU A 102 -4.10 -14.57 7.26
N ILE A 103 -3.92 -15.12 8.45
CA ILE A 103 -2.63 -15.55 8.98
C ILE A 103 -2.57 -17.06 8.97
N SER A 104 -1.57 -17.62 8.32
CA SER A 104 -1.35 -19.06 8.23
C SER A 104 -0.06 -19.42 8.95
N VAL A 105 -0.13 -20.36 9.86
CA VAL A 105 0.99 -20.82 10.69
C VAL A 105 1.18 -22.30 10.48
N ARG A 106 2.29 -22.68 9.87
CA ARG A 106 2.62 -24.08 9.58
C ARG A 106 3.78 -24.57 10.43
N ASN A 107 3.62 -25.76 11.01
CA ASN A 107 4.70 -26.48 11.66
C ASN A 107 5.49 -27.29 10.61
N GLU A 108 6.74 -26.93 10.35
CA GLU A 108 7.58 -27.68 9.39
C GLU A 108 8.25 -28.93 10.00
N ARG A 109 8.11 -29.16 11.30
CA ARG A 109 8.76 -30.29 11.96
C ARG A 109 7.86 -31.53 11.98
N ALA A 110 8.52 -32.69 12.00
CA ALA A 110 7.89 -33.99 12.21
C ALA A 110 7.49 -34.28 13.67
N ARG A 111 7.53 -33.24 14.55
CA ARG A 111 7.15 -33.33 15.96
C ARG A 111 6.19 -32.20 16.29
N SER A 112 5.30 -32.45 17.25
CA SER A 112 4.37 -31.43 17.75
C SER A 112 5.11 -30.24 18.35
N VAL A 113 4.52 -29.06 18.19
CA VAL A 113 5.03 -27.79 18.72
C VAL A 113 4.00 -27.21 19.68
N ARG A 114 4.48 -26.67 20.79
CA ARG A 114 3.62 -26.03 21.80
C ARG A 114 3.03 -24.74 21.26
N SER A 115 1.93 -24.33 21.89
CA SER A 115 1.29 -23.03 21.68
C SER A 115 2.30 -21.88 21.69
N GLY A 116 2.02 -20.85 20.93
CA GLY A 116 2.84 -19.64 20.84
C GLY A 116 1.98 -18.42 20.60
N ILE A 117 2.56 -17.24 20.75
CA ILE A 117 1.92 -15.97 20.44
C ILE A 117 2.64 -15.36 19.22
N ILE A 118 1.87 -14.95 18.25
CA ILE A 118 2.34 -14.22 17.09
C ILE A 118 1.75 -12.81 17.16
N GLU A 119 2.61 -11.82 17.12
CA GLU A 119 2.27 -10.41 17.00
C GLU A 119 2.26 -10.00 15.53
N LEU A 120 1.19 -9.40 15.07
CA LEU A 120 1.05 -8.84 13.75
C LEU A 120 0.83 -7.33 13.86
N PRO A 121 1.83 -6.50 13.53
CA PRO A 121 1.63 -5.07 13.43
C PRO A 121 0.68 -4.75 12.26
N ILE A 122 -0.33 -3.91 12.51
CA ILE A 122 -1.30 -3.45 11.52
C ILE A 122 -1.39 -1.93 11.67
N GLY A 123 -0.75 -1.19 10.78
CA GLY A 123 -0.65 0.27 10.87
C GLY A 123 0.01 0.71 12.18
N THR A 124 -0.74 1.40 13.05
CA THR A 124 -0.27 1.85 14.38
C THR A 124 -0.60 0.87 15.50
N GLY A 125 -1.43 -0.14 15.23
CA GLY A 125 -1.84 -1.17 16.18
C GLY A 125 -1.05 -2.46 16.04
N THR A 126 -1.28 -3.39 16.97
CA THR A 126 -0.71 -4.74 16.92
C THR A 126 -1.81 -5.74 17.25
N GLY A 127 -2.06 -6.69 16.37
CA GLY A 127 -2.89 -7.86 16.63
C GLY A 127 -2.06 -8.97 17.29
N GLU A 128 -2.62 -9.66 18.27
CA GLU A 128 -2.02 -10.82 18.91
C GLU A 128 -2.82 -12.07 18.57
N PHE A 129 -2.14 -13.10 18.04
CA PHE A 129 -2.74 -14.37 17.67
C PHE A 129 -2.16 -15.48 18.56
N VAL A 130 -3.05 -16.18 19.26
CA VAL A 130 -2.67 -17.31 20.10
C VAL A 130 -2.74 -18.58 19.25
N VAL A 131 -1.59 -19.04 18.79
CA VAL A 131 -1.47 -20.27 18.00
C VAL A 131 -1.59 -21.46 18.93
N PRO A 132 -2.52 -22.41 18.70
CA PRO A 132 -2.66 -23.63 19.49
C PRO A 132 -1.43 -24.54 19.31
N PRO A 133 -1.30 -25.61 20.12
CA PRO A 133 -0.31 -26.64 19.86
C PRO A 133 -0.56 -27.26 18.50
N LEU A 134 0.49 -27.33 17.67
CA LEU A 134 0.39 -27.89 16.31
C LEU A 134 1.07 -29.26 16.26
N GLY A 135 0.39 -30.24 15.66
CA GLY A 135 0.95 -31.54 15.33
C GLY A 135 2.06 -31.46 14.26
N ALA A 136 2.62 -32.62 13.90
CA ALA A 136 3.63 -32.67 12.84
C ALA A 136 3.02 -32.23 11.50
N HIS A 137 3.68 -31.28 10.84
CA HIS A 137 3.27 -30.71 9.54
C HIS A 137 1.86 -30.09 9.50
N GLU A 138 1.26 -29.86 10.64
CA GLU A 138 -0.06 -29.22 10.77
C GLU A 138 0.02 -27.74 10.46
N THR A 139 -1.06 -27.23 9.85
CA THR A 139 -1.27 -25.81 9.53
C THR A 139 -2.47 -25.31 10.31
N TRP A 140 -2.35 -24.13 10.87
CA TRP A 140 -3.41 -23.41 11.55
C TRP A 140 -3.62 -22.08 10.83
N ASP A 141 -4.85 -21.80 10.49
CA ASP A 141 -5.25 -20.59 9.76
C ASP A 141 -6.24 -19.83 10.60
N GLU A 142 -6.09 -18.51 10.66
CA GLU A 142 -7.02 -17.60 11.32
C GLU A 142 -7.24 -16.35 10.48
N MET A 143 -8.48 -15.90 10.46
CA MET A 143 -8.87 -14.68 9.74
C MET A 143 -8.91 -13.49 10.70
N PHE A 144 -8.48 -12.34 10.21
CA PHE A 144 -8.55 -11.09 10.94
C PHE A 144 -9.13 -9.97 10.07
N LEU A 145 -9.69 -8.97 10.73
CA LEU A 145 -10.34 -7.86 10.07
C LEU A 145 -9.52 -6.58 10.23
N ILE A 146 -9.33 -5.86 9.12
CA ILE A 146 -8.66 -4.57 9.09
C ILE A 146 -9.69 -3.55 8.66
N SER A 147 -10.02 -2.60 9.53
CA SER A 147 -10.91 -1.50 9.20
C SER A 147 -10.22 -0.16 9.41
N SER A 148 -10.44 0.78 8.51
CA SER A 148 -9.98 2.15 8.65
C SER A 148 -11.09 3.12 8.27
N ARG A 149 -11.31 4.12 9.11
CA ARG A 149 -12.26 5.20 8.83
C ARG A 149 -11.66 6.26 7.91
N HIS A 150 -10.34 6.39 7.93
CA HIS A 150 -9.58 7.37 7.16
C HIS A 150 -8.85 6.67 6.02
N ARG A 151 -8.72 7.37 4.89
CA ARG A 151 -7.87 6.91 3.80
C ARG A 151 -6.40 6.89 4.22
N GLY A 152 -5.58 6.13 3.52
CA GLY A 152 -4.15 6.06 3.80
C GLY A 152 -3.52 4.75 3.40
N LEU A 153 -2.26 4.59 3.79
CA LEU A 153 -1.52 3.35 3.65
C LEU A 153 -1.43 2.65 5.00
N ILE A 154 -1.83 1.40 5.05
CA ILE A 154 -1.72 0.56 6.22
C ILE A 154 -0.71 -0.54 5.92
N ASN A 155 0.40 -0.55 6.66
CA ASN A 155 1.35 -1.65 6.62
C ASN A 155 0.83 -2.80 7.48
N VAL A 156 0.69 -3.99 6.91
CA VAL A 156 0.31 -5.22 7.58
C VAL A 156 1.53 -6.12 7.68
N GLY A 157 2.02 -6.36 8.89
CA GLY A 157 3.22 -7.14 9.13
C GLY A 157 4.51 -6.31 9.18
N PRO A 158 5.67 -6.97 9.18
CA PRO A 158 5.89 -8.43 9.21
C PRO A 158 5.37 -9.09 10.49
N ALA A 159 4.89 -10.33 10.40
CA ALA A 159 4.50 -11.09 11.58
C ALA A 159 5.72 -11.35 12.47
N ARG A 160 5.52 -11.28 13.78
CA ARG A 160 6.59 -11.44 14.77
C ARG A 160 6.21 -12.50 15.77
N ALA A 161 7.07 -13.51 15.97
CA ALA A 161 6.96 -14.34 17.18
C ALA A 161 7.92 -13.80 18.22
N VAL A 162 7.36 -13.50 19.36
CA VAL A 162 8.11 -13.07 20.54
C VAL A 162 8.27 -14.26 21.46
N ARG A 163 9.50 -14.60 21.76
CA ARG A 163 9.82 -15.56 22.83
C ARG A 163 10.57 -14.84 23.92
N SER A 164 10.05 -14.99 25.12
CA SER A 164 10.66 -14.55 26.36
C SER A 164 10.85 -15.77 27.27
N ASP A 165 11.88 -15.76 28.10
CA ASP A 165 11.97 -16.69 29.22
C ASP A 165 11.01 -16.29 30.35
N ALA A 166 10.80 -17.17 31.32
CA ALA A 166 9.86 -16.95 32.43
C ALA A 166 10.22 -15.76 33.30
N LEU A 167 11.50 -15.39 33.40
CA LEU A 167 12.01 -14.27 34.19
C LEU A 167 12.16 -12.98 33.36
N GLY A 168 11.90 -13.04 32.06
CA GLY A 168 12.03 -11.90 31.18
C GLY A 168 13.46 -11.41 30.96
N LEU A 169 14.48 -12.25 31.19
CA LEU A 169 15.90 -11.90 31.06
C LEU A 169 16.33 -11.79 29.60
N LEU A 170 15.77 -12.69 28.76
CA LEU A 170 16.06 -12.75 27.34
C LEU A 170 14.77 -12.69 26.53
N ARG A 171 14.78 -11.87 25.50
CA ARG A 171 13.67 -11.73 24.53
C ARG A 171 14.19 -11.92 23.13
N ARG A 172 13.62 -12.86 22.39
CA ARG A 172 13.96 -13.08 20.99
C ARG A 172 12.73 -12.82 20.11
N VAL A 173 12.90 -11.91 19.17
CA VAL A 173 11.89 -11.63 18.14
C VAL A 173 12.35 -12.24 16.84
N ARG A 174 11.49 -13.04 16.23
CA ARG A 174 11.68 -13.52 14.86
C ARG A 174 10.60 -12.90 14.00
N MET A 175 11.00 -12.36 12.87
CA MET A 175 10.10 -11.78 11.87
C MET A 175 9.96 -12.76 10.72
N TRP A 176 8.75 -12.86 10.17
CA TRP A 176 8.43 -13.62 8.98
C TRP A 176 7.68 -12.74 8.02
N ASP A 177 7.92 -13.03 6.74
CA ASP A 177 7.26 -12.40 5.60
C ASP A 177 7.63 -10.92 5.41
N GLU A 178 7.34 -10.41 4.23
CA GLU A 178 7.44 -8.99 3.93
C GLU A 178 6.12 -8.30 4.32
N PRO A 179 6.15 -7.02 4.73
CA PRO A 179 4.92 -6.30 5.03
C PRO A 179 4.06 -6.17 3.77
N VAL A 180 2.77 -6.40 3.91
CA VAL A 180 1.77 -6.17 2.86
C VAL A 180 1.25 -4.74 3.00
N LEU A 181 1.23 -4.00 1.90
CA LEU A 181 0.72 -2.65 1.87
C LEU A 181 -0.75 -2.65 1.47
N LEU A 182 -1.62 -2.21 2.38
CA LEU A 182 -3.05 -2.04 2.14
C LEU A 182 -3.34 -0.57 1.84
N HIS A 183 -3.85 -0.30 0.62
CA HIS A 183 -4.32 1.02 0.23
C HIS A 183 -5.76 1.24 0.69
N VAL A 184 -5.97 2.24 1.50
CA VAL A 184 -7.31 2.69 1.89
C VAL A 184 -7.67 3.90 1.03
N HIS A 185 -8.49 3.69 0.02
CA HIS A 185 -8.92 4.71 -0.93
C HIS A 185 -9.88 5.72 -0.28
N PRO A 186 -9.92 6.97 -0.74
CA PRO A 186 -10.94 7.92 -0.31
C PRO A 186 -12.33 7.44 -0.72
N ARG A 187 -13.35 7.86 0.03
CA ARG A 187 -14.74 7.64 -0.36
C ARG A 187 -15.02 8.47 -1.60
N THR A 188 -15.60 7.84 -2.61
CA THR A 188 -15.96 8.53 -3.84
C THR A 188 -17.45 8.37 -4.10
N VAL A 189 -18.07 9.42 -4.63
CA VAL A 189 -19.46 9.41 -5.07
C VAL A 189 -19.53 9.36 -6.59
N ARG A 190 -20.58 8.76 -7.10
CA ARG A 190 -20.83 8.80 -8.54
C ARG A 190 -21.37 10.18 -8.90
N VAL A 191 -20.56 10.95 -9.60
CA VAL A 191 -20.97 12.22 -10.17
C VAL A 191 -21.63 11.94 -11.52
N PRO A 192 -22.94 12.21 -11.70
CA PRO A 192 -23.54 12.11 -13.01
C PRO A 192 -22.92 13.19 -13.89
N PHE A 193 -22.41 12.79 -15.04
CA PHE A 193 -21.92 13.73 -16.03
C PHE A 193 -23.14 14.14 -16.87
N ASP A 194 -23.70 15.29 -16.59
CA ASP A 194 -24.76 15.85 -17.44
C ASP A 194 -24.08 16.49 -18.64
N ALA A 195 -24.07 15.76 -19.76
CA ALA A 195 -23.46 16.24 -21.00
C ALA A 195 -24.10 17.54 -21.52
N THR A 196 -25.29 17.85 -21.06
CA THR A 196 -26.02 19.06 -21.43
C THR A 196 -25.49 20.33 -20.80
N GLY A 197 -24.87 20.26 -19.60
CA GLY A 197 -24.32 21.44 -18.91
C GLY A 197 -22.96 21.90 -19.44
N PHE A 198 -22.17 21.03 -20.04
CA PHE A 198 -20.83 21.34 -20.57
C PHE A 198 -20.79 21.60 -22.08
N GLN A 199 -21.86 21.28 -22.80
CA GLN A 199 -21.97 21.63 -24.24
C GLN A 199 -22.32 23.12 -24.45
N LEU A 200 -22.82 23.82 -23.45
CA LEU A 200 -23.15 25.25 -23.53
C LEU A 200 -21.95 26.17 -23.39
N ASP A 201 -20.81 25.66 -22.92
CA ASP A 201 -19.57 26.46 -22.81
C ASP A 201 -18.67 26.31 -24.05
N VAL A 202 -19.13 25.62 -25.08
CA VAL A 202 -18.48 25.57 -26.41
C VAL A 202 -18.97 26.70 -27.32
N GLU A 203 -19.61 27.71 -26.78
CA GLU A 203 -19.65 29.06 -27.41
C GLU A 203 -18.37 29.85 -27.11
N GLY A 204 -17.27 29.19 -26.89
CA GLY A 204 -15.96 29.76 -27.09
C GLY A 204 -15.83 30.06 -28.57
N VAL A 205 -15.77 31.36 -28.87
CA VAL A 205 -15.41 31.99 -30.16
C VAL A 205 -14.74 30.98 -31.09
N ALA A 206 -15.39 30.67 -32.21
CA ALA A 206 -14.82 29.94 -33.32
C ALA A 206 -13.52 30.64 -33.71
N THR A 207 -12.40 30.20 -33.12
CA THR A 207 -11.08 30.61 -33.58
C THR A 207 -10.88 29.90 -34.90
N GLY A 208 -11.02 30.63 -35.99
CA GLY A 208 -10.83 30.13 -37.35
C GLY A 208 -9.40 29.64 -37.65
N LYS A 209 -8.83 28.82 -36.76
CA LYS A 209 -7.61 28.03 -36.98
C LYS A 209 -8.01 26.66 -37.49
N LEU A 210 -8.05 26.54 -38.80
CA LEU A 210 -8.06 25.27 -39.48
C LEU A 210 -6.80 24.49 -39.06
N SER A 211 -6.97 23.43 -38.29
CA SER A 211 -5.91 22.46 -38.06
C SER A 211 -5.98 21.37 -39.10
N SER A 212 -4.85 21.10 -39.74
CA SER A 212 -4.72 20.16 -40.87
C SER A 212 -4.50 18.71 -40.43
N SER A 213 -4.66 18.36 -39.14
CA SER A 213 -4.22 17.07 -38.63
C SER A 213 -5.23 16.19 -37.91
N ASP A 214 -6.43 16.65 -37.51
CA ASP A 214 -7.45 15.77 -36.96
C ASP A 214 -8.85 16.22 -37.37
N VAL A 215 -9.33 15.56 -38.40
CA VAL A 215 -10.35 16.13 -39.23
C VAL A 215 -11.54 15.17 -39.30
N SER A 216 -12.53 15.44 -38.51
CA SER A 216 -13.85 14.86 -38.65
C SER A 216 -14.58 15.62 -39.77
N PHE A 217 -14.96 14.92 -40.84
CA PHE A 217 -15.76 15.49 -41.92
C PHE A 217 -17.11 15.94 -41.36
N HIS A 218 -17.41 17.23 -41.46
CA HIS A 218 -18.66 17.80 -40.99
C HIS A 218 -19.66 18.04 -42.14
N ALA A 219 -19.28 18.80 -43.14
CA ALA A 219 -20.19 19.17 -44.20
C ALA A 219 -19.45 19.53 -45.52
N LEU A 220 -20.21 19.63 -46.60
CA LEU A 220 -19.79 20.23 -47.86
C LEU A 220 -20.46 21.59 -47.96
N ARG A 221 -19.66 22.64 -48.25
CA ARG A 221 -20.17 23.98 -48.55
C ARG A 221 -19.62 24.52 -49.85
N ASP A 222 -20.22 25.57 -50.36
CA ASP A 222 -19.71 26.27 -51.51
C ASP A 222 -18.35 26.91 -51.19
N TYR A 223 -17.47 26.92 -52.18
CA TYR A 223 -16.16 27.56 -52.08
C TYR A 223 -16.31 29.07 -51.96
N GLU A 224 -15.60 29.67 -51.03
CA GLU A 224 -15.45 31.13 -50.91
C GLU A 224 -14.01 31.54 -51.23
N PRO A 225 -13.80 32.74 -51.82
CA PRO A 225 -12.47 33.26 -52.10
C PRO A 225 -11.63 33.33 -50.82
N GLY A 226 -10.53 32.56 -50.75
CA GLY A 226 -9.67 32.42 -49.57
C GLY A 226 -9.61 31.01 -49.00
N ASP A 227 -10.52 30.11 -49.38
CA ASP A 227 -10.50 28.72 -48.98
C ASP A 227 -9.30 27.94 -49.55
N ASP A 228 -8.78 26.99 -48.79
CA ASP A 228 -7.70 26.13 -49.28
C ASP A 228 -8.21 25.20 -50.40
N ARG A 229 -7.60 25.32 -51.58
CA ARG A 229 -7.90 24.49 -52.76
C ARG A 229 -7.68 23.00 -52.50
N ARG A 230 -6.89 22.61 -51.51
CA ARG A 230 -6.69 21.21 -51.10
C ARG A 230 -7.92 20.61 -50.47
N ALA A 231 -8.78 21.44 -49.87
CA ALA A 231 -10.03 21.02 -49.26
C ALA A 231 -11.17 20.83 -50.30
N VAL A 232 -10.96 21.11 -51.58
CA VAL A 232 -11.97 20.94 -52.61
C VAL A 232 -12.39 19.47 -52.75
N HIS A 233 -13.69 19.22 -52.67
CA HIS A 233 -14.27 17.89 -52.88
C HIS A 233 -14.60 17.72 -54.39
N TRP A 234 -13.62 17.26 -55.18
CA TRP A 234 -13.70 17.20 -56.63
C TRP A 234 -14.89 16.41 -57.17
N GLN A 235 -15.31 15.34 -56.48
CA GLN A 235 -16.45 14.55 -56.90
C GLN A 235 -17.78 15.32 -56.84
N SER A 236 -18.00 16.11 -55.78
CA SER A 236 -19.19 16.96 -55.66
C SER A 236 -19.11 18.17 -56.59
N THR A 237 -17.93 18.74 -56.74
CA THR A 237 -17.64 19.82 -57.70
C THR A 237 -18.00 19.41 -59.14
N ALA A 238 -17.61 18.20 -59.57
CA ALA A 238 -17.90 17.67 -60.86
C ALA A 238 -19.42 17.43 -61.10
N ARG A 239 -20.17 17.05 -60.05
CA ARG A 239 -21.61 16.83 -60.14
C ARG A 239 -22.42 18.12 -60.18
N LEU A 240 -22.00 19.10 -59.37
CA LEU A 240 -22.76 20.33 -59.13
C LEU A 240 -22.32 21.50 -60.05
N GLY A 241 -21.20 21.36 -60.78
CA GLY A 241 -20.68 22.39 -61.63
C GLY A 241 -20.13 23.65 -60.96
N LYS A 242 -20.01 23.62 -59.62
CA LYS A 242 -19.47 24.69 -58.78
C LYS A 242 -18.48 24.13 -57.78
N LEU A 243 -17.51 24.93 -57.35
CA LEU A 243 -16.49 24.50 -56.44
C LEU A 243 -17.13 24.23 -55.05
N ILE A 244 -16.92 23.01 -54.53
CA ILE A 244 -17.39 22.57 -53.20
C ILE A 244 -16.18 22.24 -52.36
N VAL A 245 -16.13 22.76 -51.11
CA VAL A 245 -15.07 22.47 -50.14
C VAL A 245 -15.60 21.63 -49.01
N ARG A 246 -14.72 20.80 -48.44
CA ARG A 246 -14.97 20.05 -47.23
C ARG A 246 -14.80 20.98 -46.06
N GLN A 247 -15.79 21.04 -45.22
CA GLN A 247 -15.73 21.69 -43.92
C GLN A 247 -15.41 20.63 -42.88
N TYR A 248 -14.39 20.90 -42.11
CA TYR A 248 -13.90 20.03 -41.09
C TYR A 248 -14.16 20.65 -39.72
N GLU A 249 -14.56 19.86 -38.76
CA GLU A 249 -14.76 20.30 -37.40
C GLU A 249 -13.57 19.85 -36.54
N GLU A 250 -12.95 20.78 -35.87
CA GLU A 250 -11.87 20.50 -34.93
C GLU A 250 -12.44 19.84 -33.71
N THR A 251 -12.17 18.56 -33.54
CA THR A 251 -12.64 17.82 -32.34
C THR A 251 -11.71 18.14 -31.19
N HIS A 252 -12.03 19.12 -30.38
CA HIS A 252 -11.31 19.39 -29.13
C HIS A 252 -11.58 18.28 -28.14
N ARG A 253 -10.58 17.47 -27.85
CA ARG A 253 -10.62 16.59 -26.68
C ARG A 253 -10.41 17.44 -25.46
N SER A 254 -11.46 17.72 -24.70
CA SER A 254 -11.36 18.44 -23.43
C SER A 254 -10.50 17.64 -22.45
N HIS A 255 -9.40 18.23 -22.00
CA HIS A 255 -8.52 17.68 -20.96
C HIS A 255 -8.88 18.36 -19.65
N HIS A 256 -9.28 17.57 -18.67
CA HIS A 256 -9.63 18.10 -17.35
C HIS A 256 -8.41 18.08 -16.44
N VAL A 257 -8.11 19.22 -15.84
CA VAL A 257 -7.06 19.38 -14.83
C VAL A 257 -7.71 19.62 -13.49
N ILE A 258 -7.44 18.74 -12.53
CA ILE A 258 -7.89 18.87 -11.15
C ILE A 258 -6.67 19.32 -10.34
N VAL A 259 -6.80 20.45 -9.65
CA VAL A 259 -5.75 20.99 -8.77
C VAL A 259 -6.24 20.85 -7.35
N LEU A 260 -5.52 20.06 -6.54
CA LEU A 260 -5.80 19.85 -5.12
C LEU A 260 -4.73 20.58 -4.29
N ASP A 261 -5.14 21.62 -3.57
CA ASP A 261 -4.26 22.27 -2.61
C ASP A 261 -4.02 21.31 -1.42
N THR A 262 -2.75 21.04 -1.12
CA THR A 262 -2.34 20.19 0.00
C THR A 262 -1.68 20.97 1.13
N SER A 263 -1.83 22.30 1.15
CA SER A 263 -1.30 23.17 2.20
C SER A 263 -2.07 22.95 3.50
N ARG A 264 -1.38 22.60 4.59
CA ARG A 264 -2.00 22.31 5.89
C ARG A 264 -2.72 23.53 6.48
N ASP A 265 -2.26 24.73 6.15
CA ASP A 265 -2.81 25.98 6.69
C ASP A 265 -4.14 26.40 5.99
N ALA A 266 -4.43 25.78 4.83
CA ALA A 266 -5.66 26.06 4.05
C ALA A 266 -6.86 25.21 4.48
N TRP A 267 -6.63 24.11 5.22
CA TRP A 267 -7.64 23.10 5.49
C TRP A 267 -7.66 22.68 6.96
N ASP A 268 -8.85 22.44 7.50
CA ASP A 268 -9.00 21.54 8.63
C ASP A 268 -8.96 20.07 8.16
N HIS A 269 -8.89 19.13 9.10
CA HIS A 269 -8.76 17.72 8.76
C HIS A 269 -9.94 17.18 7.93
N ASP A 270 -11.16 17.52 8.30
CA ASP A 270 -12.37 16.95 7.69
C ASP A 270 -12.65 17.57 6.32
N THR A 271 -12.39 18.85 6.15
CA THR A 271 -12.52 19.52 4.85
C THR A 271 -11.46 19.06 3.87
N PHE A 272 -10.23 18.79 4.32
CA PHE A 272 -9.19 18.20 3.48
C PHE A 272 -9.57 16.81 2.98
N GLU A 273 -10.08 15.95 3.87
CA GLU A 273 -10.55 14.61 3.48
C GLU A 273 -11.71 14.68 2.47
N THR A 274 -12.59 15.67 2.65
CA THR A 274 -13.68 15.95 1.70
C THR A 274 -13.14 16.42 0.34
N ALA A 275 -12.17 17.34 0.32
CA ALA A 275 -11.55 17.82 -0.91
C ALA A 275 -10.87 16.68 -1.69
N VAL A 276 -10.16 15.77 -1.01
CA VAL A 276 -9.58 14.58 -1.63
C VAL A 276 -10.67 13.66 -2.19
N SER A 277 -11.76 13.47 -1.46
CA SER A 277 -12.90 12.65 -1.92
C SER A 277 -13.58 13.27 -3.16
N VAL A 278 -13.70 14.58 -3.23
CA VAL A 278 -14.21 15.32 -4.40
C VAL A 278 -13.25 15.15 -5.58
N ALA A 279 -11.93 15.36 -5.39
CA ALA A 279 -10.92 15.18 -6.43
C ALA A 279 -10.96 13.76 -7.01
N GLY A 280 -11.07 12.75 -6.15
CA GLY A 280 -11.22 11.35 -6.57
C GLY A 280 -12.52 11.09 -7.32
N SER A 281 -13.64 11.68 -6.88
CA SER A 281 -14.95 11.53 -7.53
C SER A 281 -14.98 12.14 -8.92
N LEU A 282 -14.45 13.36 -9.06
CA LEU A 282 -14.33 14.05 -10.36
C LEU A 282 -13.35 13.34 -11.30
N GLY A 283 -12.21 12.89 -10.78
CA GLY A 283 -11.24 12.14 -11.57
C GLY A 283 -11.83 10.83 -12.11
N LEU A 284 -12.53 10.06 -11.27
CA LEU A 284 -13.22 8.84 -11.69
C LEU A 284 -14.36 9.10 -12.68
N ALA A 285 -15.12 10.20 -12.52
CA ALA A 285 -16.18 10.57 -13.45
C ALA A 285 -15.59 10.83 -14.86
N ASN A 286 -14.51 11.59 -14.95
CA ASN A 286 -13.83 11.84 -16.23
C ASN A 286 -13.29 10.57 -16.87
N LEU A 287 -12.62 9.70 -16.09
CA LEU A 287 -12.06 8.45 -16.60
C LEU A 287 -13.13 7.48 -17.10
N ARG A 288 -14.32 7.44 -16.48
CA ARG A 288 -15.46 6.64 -16.96
C ARG A 288 -15.98 7.09 -18.31
N GLU A 289 -15.93 8.39 -18.57
CA GLU A 289 -16.30 8.98 -19.86
C GLU A 289 -15.15 8.96 -20.88
N SER A 290 -14.06 8.23 -20.58
CA SER A 290 -12.87 8.14 -21.41
C SER A 290 -12.24 9.51 -21.71
N ARG A 291 -12.44 10.49 -20.81
CA ARG A 291 -11.84 11.82 -20.91
C ARG A 291 -10.51 11.84 -20.20
N PRO A 292 -9.45 12.38 -20.82
CA PRO A 292 -8.16 12.51 -20.16
C PRO A 292 -8.27 13.46 -18.97
N VAL A 293 -7.75 13.02 -17.83
CA VAL A 293 -7.70 13.80 -16.60
C VAL A 293 -6.28 13.83 -16.07
N SER A 294 -5.84 15.01 -15.63
CA SER A 294 -4.61 15.20 -14.88
C SER A 294 -4.94 15.73 -13.48
N LEU A 295 -4.28 15.20 -12.48
CA LEU A 295 -4.43 15.65 -11.11
C LEU A 295 -3.09 16.18 -10.62
N SER A 296 -3.09 17.42 -10.14
CA SER A 296 -1.94 18.10 -9.56
C SER A 296 -2.19 18.43 -8.09
N THR A 297 -1.14 18.36 -7.32
CA THR A 297 -1.12 18.85 -5.93
C THR A 297 -0.04 19.92 -5.81
N THR A 298 0.07 20.57 -4.66
CA THR A 298 1.19 21.49 -4.37
C THR A 298 2.55 20.80 -4.43
N GLU A 299 2.60 19.46 -4.34
CA GLU A 299 3.84 18.67 -4.44
C GLU A 299 4.15 18.22 -5.88
N GLY A 300 3.22 18.36 -6.82
CA GLY A 300 3.38 17.98 -8.22
C GLY A 300 2.25 17.15 -8.79
N TRP A 301 2.49 16.59 -9.96
CA TRP A 301 1.51 15.79 -10.68
C TRP A 301 1.38 14.38 -10.10
N LEU A 302 0.13 13.93 -9.96
CA LEU A 302 -0.18 12.58 -9.52
C LEU A 302 -0.55 11.67 -10.72
N PRO A 303 -0.28 10.36 -10.63
CA PRO A 303 -0.72 9.38 -11.61
C PRO A 303 -2.25 9.38 -11.72
N SER A 304 -2.81 9.81 -12.84
CA SER A 304 -4.26 10.02 -13.01
C SER A 304 -4.87 9.34 -14.23
N GLY A 305 -4.05 8.72 -15.10
CA GLY A 305 -4.54 8.11 -16.35
C GLY A 305 -5.36 6.83 -16.18
N VAL A 306 -5.29 6.17 -15.01
CA VAL A 306 -6.01 4.93 -14.69
C VAL A 306 -6.68 5.08 -13.34
N ALA A 307 -7.96 4.72 -13.24
CA ALA A 307 -8.78 4.87 -12.04
C ALA A 307 -8.12 4.32 -10.77
N MET A 308 -7.53 3.12 -10.85
CA MET A 308 -6.88 2.49 -9.72
C MET A 308 -5.64 3.26 -9.26
N ARG A 309 -4.80 3.70 -10.20
CA ARG A 309 -3.59 4.49 -9.89
C ARG A 309 -3.92 5.85 -9.31
N LEU A 310 -4.99 6.48 -9.80
CA LEU A 310 -5.51 7.73 -9.25
C LEU A 310 -5.91 7.57 -7.78
N LEU A 311 -6.67 6.52 -7.45
CA LEU A 311 -7.11 6.26 -6.09
C LEU A 311 -5.96 5.85 -5.16
N ASP A 312 -5.02 5.02 -5.66
CA ASP A 312 -3.80 4.66 -4.92
C ASP A 312 -3.00 5.93 -4.58
N ALA A 313 -2.77 6.81 -5.57
CA ALA A 313 -2.07 8.08 -5.36
C ALA A 313 -2.80 8.99 -4.35
N LEU A 314 -4.13 9.12 -4.48
CA LEU A 314 -4.93 9.90 -3.54
C LEU A 314 -4.93 9.33 -2.12
N SER A 315 -4.72 8.01 -1.94
CA SER A 315 -4.58 7.42 -0.61
C SER A 315 -3.30 7.88 0.11
N GLU A 316 -2.26 8.27 -0.64
CA GLU A 316 -0.96 8.70 -0.10
C GLU A 316 -0.88 10.20 0.18
N VAL A 317 -1.73 11.03 -0.46
CA VAL A 317 -1.69 12.48 -0.32
C VAL A 317 -1.94 12.90 1.14
N LYS A 318 -1.09 13.76 1.67
CA LYS A 318 -1.21 14.31 3.04
C LYS A 318 -1.17 15.82 3.00
N ALA A 319 -1.91 16.46 3.90
CA ALA A 319 -1.77 17.90 4.13
C ALA A 319 -0.39 18.16 4.77
N ARG A 320 0.41 19.07 4.18
CA ARG A 320 1.74 19.45 4.65
C ARG A 320 1.87 20.94 4.86
N SER A 321 2.63 21.33 5.87
CA SER A 321 3.01 22.72 6.07
C SER A 321 4.14 23.10 5.10
N PHE A 322 4.15 24.36 4.64
CA PHE A 322 5.16 24.89 3.71
C PHE A 322 6.60 24.71 4.20
N GLY A 323 6.81 24.63 5.53
CA GLY A 323 8.12 24.38 6.12
C GLY A 323 8.71 22.98 5.90
N ASP A 324 7.87 21.99 5.55
CA ASP A 324 8.32 20.61 5.30
C ASP A 324 8.91 20.42 3.88
N LEU A 325 8.64 21.31 2.96
CA LEU A 325 9.14 21.25 1.57
C LEU A 325 10.63 21.67 1.46
N SER A 326 11.16 22.40 2.46
CA SER A 326 12.55 22.89 2.46
C SER A 326 13.58 21.87 2.96
N ARG A 327 13.15 20.65 3.38
CA ARG A 327 14.03 19.62 3.98
C ARG A 327 14.30 18.42 3.06
N ARG A 328 14.03 18.53 1.77
CA ARG A 328 14.41 17.49 0.78
C ARG A 328 15.49 17.93 -0.16
#